data_9dc569af9dda03954879fa0e4549efdb
#
_entry.id   9dc569af9dda03954879fa0e4549efdb
#
_cell.length_a   1.000
_cell.length_b   1.000
_cell.length_c   1.000
_cell.angle_alpha   90.00
_cell.angle_beta   90.00
_cell.angle_gamma   90.00
#
_symmetry.space_group_name_H-M   'P 1'
#
loop_
_entity.id
_entity.type
_entity.pdbx_description
1 polymer ?
#
loop_
_entity_poly.entity_id
_entity_poly.type
_entity_poly.pdbx_seq_one_letter_code
_entity_poly.pdbx_strand_id
1 'polypeptide(L)'
;MTKPHIGFIGLGAMGAPMAGRLLGAGYRVTSSVNKNRKALEALLSAGIEEVASPAEVGAVADILMLVVWDEAQIDTILKGDNGALTSLKPGSKILLMSTISPAYCRDLVVELKPQDIAVIDCPLSGMPKGAAEGTLSLMAGGAAEDIAACRAPLEALGTVYHCGDVGAGQVMKLGNNAMFIGTLSILLEVRDTVVSQGVDFDNFLSVLNNSTGRSFVSQNIPIPEASVMPFPMPQKDISRLLMVAKDAELNMPVLDACYRNTLKGQ
;
A
#
# COMPACT_ATOMS: atom_id res chain seq x y z
N MET A 1 -25.00 12.24 9.80
CA MET A 1 -24.08 12.84 8.80
C MET A 1 -24.10 11.96 7.57
N THR A 2 -24.11 12.53 6.36
CA THR A 2 -23.98 11.77 5.11
C THR A 2 -22.56 11.19 5.01
N LYS A 3 -22.43 9.96 4.50
CA LYS A 3 -21.10 9.37 4.26
C LYS A 3 -20.37 10.16 3.17
N PRO A 4 -19.03 10.34 3.27
CA PRO A 4 -18.26 10.98 2.22
C PRO A 4 -18.30 10.17 0.91
N HIS A 5 -18.25 10.86 -0.21
CA HIS A 5 -18.13 10.26 -1.53
C HIS A 5 -16.67 9.90 -1.78
N ILE A 6 -16.38 8.65 -2.11
CA ILE A 6 -15.03 8.14 -2.32
C ILE A 6 -14.71 8.12 -3.81
N GLY A 7 -13.73 8.91 -4.23
CA GLY A 7 -13.02 8.70 -5.48
C GLY A 7 -11.99 7.60 -5.28
N PHE A 8 -12.01 6.55 -6.08
CA PHE A 8 -11.10 5.42 -5.91
C PHE A 8 -10.38 5.11 -7.23
N ILE A 9 -9.08 5.35 -7.29
CA ILE A 9 -8.30 5.09 -8.51
C ILE A 9 -7.21 4.05 -8.23
N GLY A 10 -7.17 3.02 -9.08
CA GLY A 10 -6.25 1.90 -8.97
C GLY A 10 -6.95 0.60 -8.57
N LEU A 11 -7.74 0.03 -9.47
CA LEU A 11 -8.47 -1.24 -9.27
C LEU A 11 -7.59 -2.47 -9.61
N GLY A 12 -6.40 -2.53 -8.99
CA GLY A 12 -5.52 -3.69 -9.06
C GLY A 12 -5.89 -4.78 -8.04
N ALA A 13 -4.95 -5.71 -7.79
CA ALA A 13 -5.13 -6.82 -6.85
C ALA A 13 -5.52 -6.38 -5.43
N MET A 14 -5.03 -5.20 -4.99
CA MET A 14 -5.39 -4.62 -3.69
C MET A 14 -6.61 -3.71 -3.79
N GLY A 15 -6.65 -2.83 -4.79
CA GLY A 15 -7.67 -1.79 -4.88
C GLY A 15 -9.07 -2.29 -5.21
N ALA A 16 -9.21 -3.32 -6.06
CA ALA A 16 -10.52 -3.85 -6.41
C ALA A 16 -11.28 -4.43 -5.20
N PRO A 17 -10.69 -5.32 -4.36
CA PRO A 17 -11.36 -5.77 -3.16
C PRO A 17 -11.61 -4.64 -2.13
N MET A 18 -10.71 -3.64 -2.02
CA MET A 18 -10.93 -2.47 -1.16
C MET A 18 -12.15 -1.66 -1.61
N ALA A 19 -12.26 -1.35 -2.91
CA ALA A 19 -13.42 -0.65 -3.47
C ALA A 19 -14.71 -1.45 -3.23
N GLY A 20 -14.68 -2.77 -3.41
CA GLY A 20 -15.81 -3.64 -3.11
C GLY A 20 -16.23 -3.59 -1.63
N ARG A 21 -15.26 -3.53 -0.70
CA ARG A 21 -15.53 -3.37 0.74
C ARG A 21 -16.21 -2.04 1.05
N LEU A 22 -15.75 -0.94 0.45
CA LEU A 22 -16.36 0.38 0.63
C LEU A 22 -17.80 0.43 0.11
N LEU A 23 -18.05 -0.17 -1.07
CA LEU A 23 -19.41 -0.33 -1.61
C LEU A 23 -20.29 -1.14 -0.66
N GLY A 24 -19.81 -2.31 -0.20
CA GLY A 24 -20.50 -3.16 0.77
C GLY A 24 -20.76 -2.47 2.12
N ALA A 25 -19.89 -1.53 2.51
CA ALA A 25 -20.09 -0.67 3.68
C ALA A 25 -21.03 0.53 3.40
N GLY A 26 -21.60 0.64 2.19
CA GLY A 26 -22.57 1.64 1.80
C GLY A 26 -21.98 3.02 1.51
N TYR A 27 -20.73 3.11 1.08
CA TYR A 27 -20.13 4.33 0.52
C TYR A 27 -20.47 4.42 -0.97
N ARG A 28 -20.68 5.64 -1.46
CA ARG A 28 -20.63 5.91 -2.89
C ARG A 28 -19.18 5.88 -3.34
N VAL A 29 -18.89 5.10 -4.37
CA VAL A 29 -17.53 4.93 -4.91
C VAL A 29 -17.57 5.22 -6.40
N THR A 30 -16.78 6.22 -6.83
CA THR A 30 -16.59 6.56 -8.24
C THR A 30 -15.16 6.25 -8.64
N SER A 31 -14.97 5.65 -9.82
CA SER A 31 -13.65 5.28 -10.35
C SER A 31 -13.55 5.58 -11.83
N SER A 32 -12.32 5.84 -12.28
CA SER A 32 -11.97 5.82 -13.70
C SER A 32 -10.95 4.71 -13.96
N VAL A 33 -11.02 4.08 -15.13
CA VAL A 33 -10.15 2.96 -15.48
C VAL A 33 -9.19 3.34 -16.57
N ASN A 34 -7.91 2.99 -16.35
CA ASN A 34 -6.88 3.13 -17.38
C ASN A 34 -6.66 1.80 -18.13
N LYS A 35 -6.30 0.71 -17.44
CA LYS A 35 -5.85 -0.54 -18.07
C LYS A 35 -6.65 -1.78 -17.67
N ASN A 36 -7.14 -1.87 -16.46
CA ASN A 36 -7.79 -3.08 -15.94
C ASN A 36 -9.32 -2.95 -15.90
N ARG A 37 -9.94 -3.00 -17.06
CA ARG A 37 -11.39 -2.92 -17.20
C ARG A 37 -12.11 -4.08 -16.51
N LYS A 38 -11.54 -5.29 -16.55
CA LYS A 38 -12.15 -6.49 -15.95
C LYS A 38 -12.45 -6.32 -14.45
N ALA A 39 -11.56 -5.65 -13.71
CA ALA A 39 -11.77 -5.42 -12.29
C ALA A 39 -12.92 -4.43 -12.03
N LEU A 40 -13.05 -3.41 -12.86
CA LEU A 40 -14.18 -2.48 -12.79
C LEU A 40 -15.50 -3.17 -13.12
N GLU A 41 -15.56 -3.94 -14.20
CA GLU A 41 -16.75 -4.67 -14.64
C GLU A 41 -17.31 -5.57 -13.52
N ALA A 42 -16.44 -6.21 -12.76
CA ALA A 42 -16.83 -7.00 -11.61
C ALA A 42 -17.47 -6.17 -10.48
N LEU A 43 -17.17 -4.88 -10.40
CA LEU A 43 -17.69 -3.97 -9.37
C LEU A 43 -18.92 -3.17 -9.82
N LEU A 44 -19.24 -3.13 -11.12
CA LEU A 44 -20.44 -2.44 -11.63
C LEU A 44 -21.72 -2.99 -11.00
N SER A 45 -21.81 -4.31 -10.86
CA SER A 45 -22.96 -4.96 -10.21
C SER A 45 -23.04 -4.65 -8.70
N ALA A 46 -21.91 -4.31 -8.08
CA ALA A 46 -21.84 -3.86 -6.69
C ALA A 46 -22.13 -2.36 -6.51
N GLY A 47 -22.32 -1.62 -7.61
CA GLY A 47 -22.72 -0.21 -7.60
C GLY A 47 -21.58 0.80 -7.67
N ILE A 48 -20.39 0.42 -8.16
CA ILE A 48 -19.36 1.42 -8.46
C ILE A 48 -19.80 2.30 -9.62
N GLU A 49 -19.56 3.60 -9.50
CA GLU A 49 -19.84 4.56 -10.56
C GLU A 49 -18.59 4.70 -11.46
N GLU A 50 -18.73 4.41 -12.76
CA GLU A 50 -17.65 4.62 -13.73
C GLU A 50 -17.74 6.01 -14.34
N VAL A 51 -16.58 6.68 -14.44
CA VAL A 51 -16.42 7.94 -15.17
C VAL A 51 -15.22 7.87 -16.11
N ALA A 52 -15.11 8.80 -17.05
CA ALA A 52 -14.15 8.71 -18.13
C ALA A 52 -12.72 9.11 -17.73
N SER A 53 -12.54 9.95 -16.69
CA SER A 53 -11.26 10.54 -16.35
C SER A 53 -11.04 10.71 -14.85
N PRO A 54 -9.77 10.83 -14.40
CA PRO A 54 -9.45 11.23 -13.03
C PRO A 54 -10.08 12.57 -12.63
N ALA A 55 -10.19 13.53 -13.55
CA ALA A 55 -10.88 14.80 -13.29
C ALA A 55 -12.33 14.60 -12.90
N GLU A 56 -13.06 13.73 -13.61
CA GLU A 56 -14.46 13.44 -13.25
C GLU A 56 -14.58 12.71 -11.91
N VAL A 57 -13.59 11.87 -11.53
CA VAL A 57 -13.51 11.32 -10.17
C VAL A 57 -13.31 12.44 -9.15
N GLY A 58 -12.35 13.35 -9.40
CA GLY A 58 -12.06 14.49 -8.53
C GLY A 58 -13.28 15.39 -8.30
N ALA A 59 -14.07 15.63 -9.33
CA ALA A 59 -15.24 16.52 -9.27
C ALA A 59 -16.31 16.08 -8.22
N VAL A 60 -16.37 14.78 -7.91
CA VAL A 60 -17.37 14.21 -6.99
C VAL A 60 -16.76 13.74 -5.67
N ALA A 61 -15.45 13.57 -5.58
CA ALA A 61 -14.80 12.98 -4.43
C ALA A 61 -14.67 13.98 -3.26
N ASP A 62 -15.11 13.57 -2.08
CA ASP A 62 -14.73 14.20 -0.80
C ASP A 62 -13.38 13.64 -0.32
N ILE A 63 -13.14 12.34 -0.61
CA ILE A 63 -11.90 11.62 -0.32
C ILE A 63 -11.45 10.89 -1.58
N LEU A 64 -10.26 11.21 -2.08
CA LEU A 64 -9.64 10.52 -3.22
C LEU A 64 -8.61 9.49 -2.73
N MET A 65 -8.89 8.21 -2.94
CA MET A 65 -8.01 7.09 -2.58
C MET A 65 -7.20 6.62 -3.80
N LEU A 66 -5.88 6.62 -3.69
CA LEU A 66 -4.95 6.22 -4.76
C LEU A 66 -4.22 4.93 -4.39
N VAL A 67 -4.47 3.85 -5.13
CA VAL A 67 -3.87 2.52 -4.93
C VAL A 67 -3.20 2.08 -6.23
N VAL A 68 -2.10 2.72 -6.58
CA VAL A 68 -1.38 2.54 -7.84
C VAL A 68 0.07 2.10 -7.62
N TRP A 69 0.85 1.94 -8.68
CA TRP A 69 2.16 1.32 -8.57
C TRP A 69 3.25 2.23 -8.01
N ASP A 70 3.31 3.49 -8.45
CA ASP A 70 4.39 4.42 -8.16
C ASP A 70 3.96 5.89 -8.22
N GLU A 71 4.91 6.77 -7.94
CA GLU A 71 4.77 8.22 -7.93
C GLU A 71 4.41 8.77 -9.33
N ALA A 72 4.97 8.19 -10.40
CA ALA A 72 4.69 8.62 -11.78
C ALA A 72 3.22 8.41 -12.16
N GLN A 73 2.62 7.29 -11.70
CA GLN A 73 1.20 7.06 -11.88
C GLN A 73 0.35 8.02 -11.04
N ILE A 74 0.78 8.34 -9.81
CA ILE A 74 0.11 9.33 -8.98
C ILE A 74 0.14 10.71 -9.66
N ASP A 75 1.30 11.13 -10.16
CA ASP A 75 1.42 12.41 -10.88
C ASP A 75 0.52 12.45 -12.12
N THR A 76 0.48 11.37 -12.90
CA THR A 76 -0.42 11.28 -14.06
C THR A 76 -1.89 11.43 -13.66
N ILE A 77 -2.31 10.78 -12.57
CA ILE A 77 -3.70 10.83 -12.07
C ILE A 77 -4.03 12.20 -11.50
N LEU A 78 -3.11 12.82 -10.78
CA LEU A 78 -3.36 14.10 -10.14
C LEU A 78 -3.17 15.28 -11.09
N LYS A 79 -2.09 15.28 -11.89
CA LYS A 79 -1.56 16.45 -12.62
C LYS A 79 -1.62 16.31 -14.14
N GLY A 80 -2.02 15.16 -14.70
CA GLY A 80 -2.18 14.97 -16.16
C GLY A 80 -3.27 15.88 -16.75
N ASP A 81 -3.39 15.93 -18.07
CA ASP A 81 -4.31 16.83 -18.80
C ASP A 81 -5.77 16.73 -18.31
N ASN A 82 -6.21 15.55 -17.90
CA ASN A 82 -7.50 15.30 -17.25
C ASN A 82 -7.30 14.82 -15.80
N GLY A 83 -6.32 15.40 -15.10
CA GLY A 83 -5.96 15.02 -13.75
C GLY A 83 -6.98 15.48 -12.70
N ALA A 84 -7.03 14.75 -11.60
CA ALA A 84 -8.03 14.99 -10.55
C ALA A 84 -7.91 16.38 -9.90
N LEU A 85 -6.72 16.97 -9.83
CA LEU A 85 -6.50 18.30 -9.25
C LEU A 85 -7.21 19.43 -10.02
N THR A 86 -7.59 19.21 -11.29
CA THR A 86 -8.34 20.20 -12.06
C THR A 86 -9.77 20.41 -11.55
N SER A 87 -10.25 19.51 -10.69
CA SER A 87 -11.67 19.48 -10.27
C SER A 87 -11.90 19.10 -8.80
N LEU A 88 -10.86 18.62 -8.09
CA LEU A 88 -10.94 18.42 -6.64
C LEU A 88 -11.31 19.73 -5.93
N LYS A 89 -12.24 19.63 -4.99
CA LYS A 89 -12.74 20.80 -4.25
C LYS A 89 -11.83 21.12 -3.06
N PRO A 90 -11.74 22.40 -2.68
CA PRO A 90 -11.17 22.77 -1.38
C PRO A 90 -11.84 21.97 -0.24
N GLY A 91 -11.04 21.54 0.75
CA GLY A 91 -11.46 20.66 1.84
C GLY A 91 -11.44 19.17 1.52
N SER A 92 -11.23 18.77 0.23
CA SER A 92 -11.05 17.36 -0.14
C SER A 92 -9.78 16.78 0.46
N LYS A 93 -9.73 15.45 0.57
CA LYS A 93 -8.58 14.71 1.09
C LYS A 93 -8.06 13.71 0.09
N ILE A 94 -6.74 13.63 -0.07
CA ILE A 94 -6.05 12.62 -0.89
C ILE A 94 -5.39 11.61 0.05
N LEU A 95 -5.76 10.34 -0.11
CA LEU A 95 -5.15 9.21 0.58
C LEU A 95 -4.17 8.50 -0.37
N LEU A 96 -2.87 8.64 -0.12
CA LEU A 96 -1.80 7.96 -0.84
C LEU A 96 -1.61 6.57 -0.24
N MET A 97 -2.28 5.56 -0.81
CA MET A 97 -2.30 4.20 -0.26
C MET A 97 -1.27 3.26 -0.92
N SER A 98 -0.57 3.74 -1.92
CA SER A 98 0.58 3.07 -2.55
C SER A 98 1.81 3.12 -1.65
N THR A 99 2.74 2.16 -1.81
CA THR A 99 4.08 2.24 -1.19
C THR A 99 4.97 3.11 -2.06
N ILE A 100 5.29 4.32 -1.58
CA ILE A 100 5.98 5.40 -2.30
C ILE A 100 7.03 6.07 -1.39
N SER A 101 7.73 7.08 -1.94
CA SER A 101 8.71 7.86 -1.17
C SER A 101 8.03 8.70 -0.09
N PRO A 102 8.51 8.67 1.18
CA PRO A 102 8.06 9.60 2.20
C PRO A 102 8.31 11.08 1.84
N ALA A 103 9.39 11.37 1.11
CA ALA A 103 9.69 12.72 0.65
C ALA A 103 8.63 13.20 -0.36
N TYR A 104 8.28 12.37 -1.34
CA TYR A 104 7.20 12.68 -2.28
C TYR A 104 5.87 13.05 -1.58
N CYS A 105 5.51 12.33 -0.52
CA CYS A 105 4.30 12.64 0.24
C CYS A 105 4.38 14.05 0.87
N ARG A 106 5.53 14.40 1.45
CA ARG A 106 5.75 15.73 2.05
C ARG A 106 5.75 16.85 1.01
N ASP A 107 6.37 16.62 -0.14
CA ASP A 107 6.40 17.59 -1.23
C ASP A 107 4.98 17.87 -1.77
N LEU A 108 4.16 16.82 -1.90
CA LEU A 108 2.78 16.96 -2.33
C LEU A 108 1.92 17.76 -1.32
N VAL A 109 2.16 17.63 -0.01
CA VAL A 109 1.50 18.48 1.01
C VAL A 109 1.81 19.95 0.77
N VAL A 110 3.09 20.28 0.54
CA VAL A 110 3.51 21.68 0.29
C VAL A 110 2.85 22.21 -0.98
N GLU A 111 2.83 21.41 -2.04
CA GLU A 111 2.25 21.75 -3.33
C GLU A 111 0.74 22.01 -3.25
N LEU A 112 0.00 21.18 -2.50
CA LEU A 112 -1.46 21.24 -2.47
C LEU A 112 -2.05 22.11 -1.34
N LYS A 113 -1.22 22.55 -0.39
CA LYS A 113 -1.64 23.45 0.68
C LYS A 113 -2.39 24.72 0.20
N PRO A 114 -1.94 25.42 -0.88
CA PRO A 114 -2.67 26.59 -1.38
C PRO A 114 -4.06 26.30 -1.92
N GLN A 115 -4.37 25.04 -2.25
CA GLN A 115 -5.63 24.59 -2.79
C GLN A 115 -6.60 24.09 -1.70
N ASP A 116 -6.18 24.14 -0.43
CA ASP A 116 -6.91 23.58 0.71
C ASP A 116 -7.25 22.09 0.52
N ILE A 117 -6.30 21.32 -0.03
CA ILE A 117 -6.41 19.87 -0.20
C ILE A 117 -5.44 19.21 0.78
N ALA A 118 -6.00 18.38 1.68
CA ALA A 118 -5.19 17.62 2.64
C ALA A 118 -4.62 16.35 1.99
N VAL A 119 -3.36 16.04 2.30
CA VAL A 119 -2.69 14.81 1.87
C VAL A 119 -2.37 13.95 3.08
N ILE A 120 -2.76 12.68 3.02
CA ILE A 120 -2.51 11.65 4.02
C ILE A 120 -1.80 10.50 3.31
N ASP A 121 -0.62 10.12 3.74
CA ASP A 121 -0.05 8.85 3.32
C ASP A 121 -0.62 7.72 4.18
N CYS A 122 -1.16 6.70 3.53
CA CYS A 122 -1.84 5.60 4.23
C CYS A 122 -1.56 4.25 3.54
N PRO A 123 -0.27 3.86 3.41
CA PRO A 123 0.06 2.56 2.86
C PRO A 123 -0.50 1.45 3.76
N LEU A 124 -0.59 0.25 3.18
CA LEU A 124 -1.33 -0.85 3.78
C LEU A 124 -0.54 -2.16 3.79
N SER A 125 -0.92 -3.05 4.69
CA SER A 125 -0.41 -4.42 4.76
C SER A 125 -1.57 -5.39 5.06
N GLY A 126 -1.51 -6.64 4.52
CA GLY A 126 -2.54 -7.65 4.73
C GLY A 126 -2.91 -8.44 3.47
N MET A 127 -2.22 -8.19 2.35
CA MET A 127 -2.41 -8.91 1.08
C MET A 127 -3.84 -8.78 0.51
N PRO A 128 -4.15 -9.30 -0.69
CA PRO A 128 -5.49 -9.22 -1.27
C PRO A 128 -6.59 -9.85 -0.41
N LYS A 129 -6.25 -10.89 0.35
CA LYS A 129 -7.17 -11.53 1.29
C LYS A 129 -7.62 -10.54 2.37
N GLY A 130 -6.67 -9.86 3.03
CA GLY A 130 -7.00 -8.85 4.04
C GLY A 130 -7.80 -7.67 3.46
N ALA A 131 -7.53 -7.29 2.21
CA ALA A 131 -8.31 -6.27 1.52
C ALA A 131 -9.78 -6.69 1.31
N ALA A 132 -10.02 -7.96 0.95
CA ALA A 132 -11.36 -8.51 0.78
C ALA A 132 -12.09 -8.70 2.12
N GLU A 133 -11.38 -9.10 3.17
CA GLU A 133 -11.94 -9.35 4.50
C GLU A 133 -12.09 -8.08 5.36
N GLY A 134 -11.45 -6.96 4.98
CA GLY A 134 -11.44 -5.72 5.77
C GLY A 134 -10.55 -5.83 7.01
N THR A 135 -9.44 -6.55 6.89
CA THR A 135 -8.48 -6.81 7.98
C THR A 135 -7.09 -6.21 7.71
N LEU A 136 -7.02 -5.21 6.84
CA LEU A 136 -5.76 -4.53 6.52
C LEU A 136 -5.20 -3.79 7.74
N SER A 137 -3.88 -3.72 7.84
CA SER A 137 -3.19 -2.73 8.66
C SER A 137 -2.94 -1.48 7.81
N LEU A 138 -3.54 -0.37 8.19
CA LEU A 138 -3.50 0.91 7.49
C LEU A 138 -2.61 1.87 8.29
N MET A 139 -1.48 2.29 7.72
CA MET A 139 -0.44 3.06 8.37
C MET A 139 -0.58 4.54 7.96
N ALA A 140 -1.38 5.31 8.71
CA ALA A 140 -1.72 6.68 8.35
C ALA A 140 -0.70 7.69 8.91
N GLY A 141 -0.10 8.47 8.01
CA GLY A 141 0.71 9.64 8.32
C GLY A 141 0.01 10.92 7.84
N GLY A 142 -0.13 11.91 8.73
CA GLY A 142 -0.82 13.16 8.45
C GLY A 142 -1.37 13.84 9.68
N ALA A 143 -2.03 14.99 9.50
CA ALA A 143 -2.68 15.70 10.58
C ALA A 143 -3.78 14.83 11.23
N ALA A 144 -3.86 14.86 12.55
CA ALA A 144 -4.79 14.01 13.31
C ALA A 144 -6.25 14.26 12.94
N GLU A 145 -6.61 15.52 12.69
CA GLU A 145 -7.95 15.94 12.25
C GLU A 145 -8.32 15.40 10.87
N ASP A 146 -7.37 15.37 9.93
CA ASP A 146 -7.60 14.84 8.57
C ASP A 146 -7.74 13.32 8.59
N ILE A 147 -6.90 12.63 9.38
CA ILE A 147 -7.02 11.19 9.59
C ILE A 147 -8.36 10.86 10.27
N ALA A 148 -8.77 11.64 11.27
CA ALA A 148 -10.06 11.45 11.95
C ALA A 148 -11.25 11.62 10.98
N ALA A 149 -11.18 12.58 10.05
CA ALA A 149 -12.20 12.77 9.02
C ALA A 149 -12.29 11.59 8.03
N CYS A 150 -11.17 10.90 7.79
CA CYS A 150 -11.11 9.71 6.94
C CYS A 150 -11.29 8.38 7.69
N ARG A 151 -11.42 8.42 9.03
CA ARG A 151 -11.38 7.20 9.87
C ARG A 151 -12.45 6.19 9.49
N ALA A 152 -13.70 6.62 9.35
CA ALA A 152 -14.81 5.68 9.09
C ALA A 152 -14.67 4.87 7.78
N PRO A 153 -14.34 5.46 6.61
CA PRO A 153 -14.06 4.67 5.42
C PRO A 153 -12.78 3.82 5.54
N LEU A 154 -11.76 4.28 6.27
CA LEU A 154 -10.55 3.48 6.51
C LEU A 154 -10.84 2.27 7.41
N GLU A 155 -11.63 2.42 8.47
CA GLU A 155 -12.01 1.31 9.35
C GLU A 155 -12.88 0.26 8.65
N ALA A 156 -13.57 0.59 7.57
CA ALA A 156 -14.22 -0.40 6.71
C ALA A 156 -13.21 -1.31 5.98
N LEU A 157 -11.95 -0.87 5.84
CA LEU A 157 -10.88 -1.60 5.18
C LEU A 157 -9.97 -2.35 6.15
N GLY A 158 -9.90 -1.94 7.42
CA GLY A 158 -9.05 -2.57 8.42
C GLY A 158 -8.77 -1.71 9.64
N THR A 159 -7.66 -2.00 10.32
CA THR A 159 -7.22 -1.25 11.50
C THR A 159 -6.36 -0.07 11.10
N VAL A 160 -6.70 1.12 11.59
CA VAL A 160 -5.98 2.37 11.30
C VAL A 160 -4.98 2.69 12.41
N TYR A 161 -3.72 2.80 12.05
CA TYR A 161 -2.63 3.24 12.92
C TYR A 161 -2.20 4.64 12.52
N HIS A 162 -2.33 5.62 13.43
CA HIS A 162 -1.74 6.93 13.23
C HIS A 162 -0.25 6.86 13.55
N CYS A 163 0.58 7.03 12.52
CA CYS A 163 2.03 6.81 12.60
C CYS A 163 2.85 8.09 12.86
N GLY A 164 2.20 9.25 12.83
CA GLY A 164 2.84 10.57 12.94
C GLY A 164 2.50 11.48 11.75
N ASP A 165 3.35 12.46 11.48
CA ASP A 165 3.19 13.40 10.38
C ASP A 165 3.27 12.74 9.01
N VAL A 166 2.94 13.46 7.95
CA VAL A 166 2.99 12.97 6.56
C VAL A 166 4.36 12.38 6.22
N GLY A 167 4.35 11.19 5.64
CA GLY A 167 5.51 10.36 5.33
C GLY A 167 5.80 9.30 6.40
N ALA A 168 5.27 9.43 7.63
CA ALA A 168 5.50 8.44 8.69
C ALA A 168 4.85 7.09 8.37
N GLY A 169 3.67 7.07 7.76
CA GLY A 169 3.03 5.84 7.30
C GLY A 169 3.89 5.10 6.27
N GLN A 170 4.51 5.82 5.34
CA GLN A 170 5.43 5.23 4.36
C GLN A 170 6.67 4.63 5.03
N VAL A 171 7.27 5.33 6.01
CA VAL A 171 8.43 4.80 6.78
C VAL A 171 8.03 3.51 7.49
N MET A 172 6.87 3.48 8.16
CA MET A 172 6.36 2.27 8.82
C MET A 172 6.16 1.12 7.83
N LYS A 173 5.59 1.41 6.66
CA LYS A 173 5.38 0.41 5.60
C LYS A 173 6.68 -0.14 5.05
N LEU A 174 7.64 0.74 4.76
CA LEU A 174 8.96 0.34 4.25
C LEU A 174 9.69 -0.53 5.27
N GLY A 175 9.64 -0.17 6.57
CA GLY A 175 10.20 -0.97 7.65
C GLY A 175 9.54 -2.36 7.75
N ASN A 176 8.19 -2.41 7.71
CA ASN A 176 7.46 -3.67 7.69
C ASN A 176 7.89 -4.58 6.51
N ASN A 177 7.99 -4.00 5.32
CA ASN A 177 8.36 -4.76 4.13
C ASN A 177 9.83 -5.22 4.17
N ALA A 178 10.74 -4.41 4.72
CA ALA A 178 12.13 -4.80 4.93
C ALA A 178 12.24 -5.99 5.89
N MET A 179 11.48 -6.01 6.98
CA MET A 179 11.42 -7.15 7.91
C MET A 179 10.89 -8.41 7.22
N PHE A 180 9.84 -8.30 6.43
CA PHE A 180 9.28 -9.42 5.66
C PHE A 180 10.29 -9.98 4.66
N ILE A 181 10.87 -9.12 3.81
CA ILE A 181 11.78 -9.51 2.74
C ILE A 181 13.11 -10.04 3.32
N GLY A 182 13.65 -9.37 4.34
CA GLY A 182 14.87 -9.80 5.03
C GLY A 182 14.70 -11.16 5.69
N THR A 183 13.58 -11.38 6.39
CA THR A 183 13.29 -12.67 7.01
C THR A 183 13.12 -13.78 5.96
N LEU A 184 12.47 -13.49 4.83
CA LEU A 184 12.35 -14.45 3.73
C LEU A 184 13.72 -14.82 3.14
N SER A 185 14.57 -13.82 2.89
CA SER A 185 15.92 -14.04 2.36
C SER A 185 16.75 -14.94 3.29
N ILE A 186 16.75 -14.64 4.59
CA ILE A 186 17.46 -15.45 5.59
C ILE A 186 16.89 -16.87 5.66
N LEU A 187 15.56 -17.02 5.66
CA LEU A 187 14.92 -18.35 5.74
C LEU A 187 15.29 -19.23 4.55
N LEU A 188 15.39 -18.65 3.34
CA LEU A 188 15.79 -19.40 2.15
C LEU A 188 17.26 -19.85 2.20
N GLU A 189 18.18 -19.01 2.68
CA GLU A 189 19.59 -19.39 2.89
C GLU A 189 19.73 -20.48 3.98
N VAL A 190 18.99 -20.34 5.07
CA VAL A 190 18.95 -21.36 6.15
C VAL A 190 18.37 -22.67 5.64
N ARG A 191 17.29 -22.64 4.83
CA ARG A 191 16.74 -23.84 4.20
C ARG A 191 17.79 -24.63 3.46
N ASP A 192 18.53 -23.95 2.57
CA ASP A 192 19.54 -24.62 1.75
C ASP A 192 20.64 -25.24 2.61
N THR A 193 21.01 -24.59 3.72
CA THR A 193 21.99 -25.11 4.68
C THR A 193 21.45 -26.34 5.41
N VAL A 194 20.26 -26.30 6.00
CA VAL A 194 19.73 -27.43 6.80
C VAL A 194 19.42 -28.64 5.93
N VAL A 195 18.94 -28.43 4.71
CA VAL A 195 18.68 -29.49 3.73
C VAL A 195 20.00 -30.15 3.32
N SER A 196 21.07 -29.38 3.12
CA SER A 196 22.42 -29.94 2.79
C SER A 196 22.99 -30.85 3.89
N GLN A 197 22.51 -30.68 5.12
CA GLN A 197 22.90 -31.52 6.28
C GLN A 197 21.92 -32.69 6.49
N GLY A 198 21.00 -32.96 5.56
CA GLY A 198 20.07 -34.06 5.61
C GLY A 198 18.84 -33.83 6.52
N VAL A 199 18.61 -32.58 6.95
CA VAL A 199 17.44 -32.22 7.72
C VAL A 199 16.23 -31.99 6.77
N ASP A 200 15.11 -32.63 7.05
CA ASP A 200 13.88 -32.37 6.35
C ASP A 200 13.36 -30.95 6.63
N PHE A 201 13.01 -30.22 5.59
CA PHE A 201 12.66 -28.80 5.73
C PHE A 201 11.32 -28.57 6.44
N ASP A 202 10.32 -29.45 6.22
CA ASP A 202 9.03 -29.34 6.90
C ASP A 202 9.18 -29.61 8.40
N ASN A 203 10.04 -30.58 8.76
CA ASN A 203 10.39 -30.83 10.16
C ASN A 203 11.12 -29.63 10.77
N PHE A 204 12.08 -29.04 10.04
CA PHE A 204 12.75 -27.80 10.48
C PHE A 204 11.74 -26.67 10.71
N LEU A 205 10.80 -26.44 9.77
CA LEU A 205 9.75 -25.42 9.92
C LEU A 205 8.85 -25.67 11.12
N SER A 206 8.52 -26.95 11.39
CA SER A 206 7.74 -27.32 12.57
C SER A 206 8.44 -26.93 13.87
N VAL A 207 9.74 -27.19 13.98
CA VAL A 207 10.56 -26.78 15.14
C VAL A 207 10.67 -25.26 15.21
N LEU A 208 11.01 -24.62 14.10
CA LEU A 208 11.16 -23.16 14.01
C LEU A 208 9.92 -22.40 14.48
N ASN A 209 8.73 -22.86 14.05
CA ASN A 209 7.47 -22.21 14.36
C ASN A 209 7.03 -22.36 15.84
N ASN A 210 7.63 -23.31 16.57
CA ASN A 210 7.45 -23.50 18.00
C ASN A 210 8.64 -22.97 18.84
N SER A 211 9.57 -22.27 18.20
CA SER A 211 10.80 -21.75 18.82
C SER A 211 10.92 -20.22 18.66
N THR A 212 11.98 -19.63 19.18
CA THR A 212 12.25 -18.19 19.18
C THR A 212 12.45 -17.58 17.78
N GLY A 213 12.79 -18.42 16.78
CA GLY A 213 12.99 -17.99 15.39
C GLY A 213 11.71 -17.88 14.56
N ARG A 214 10.54 -18.15 15.15
CA ARG A 214 9.28 -18.07 14.41
C ARG A 214 9.01 -16.67 13.87
N SER A 215 8.41 -16.61 12.69
CA SER A 215 8.04 -15.36 12.03
C SER A 215 6.75 -15.55 11.20
N PHE A 216 6.18 -14.44 10.71
CA PHE A 216 5.11 -14.54 9.72
C PHE A 216 5.53 -15.36 8.49
N VAL A 217 6.78 -15.19 8.03
CA VAL A 217 7.32 -15.91 6.87
C VAL A 217 7.36 -17.40 7.14
N SER A 218 7.96 -17.84 8.27
CA SER A 218 8.10 -19.28 8.59
C SER A 218 6.75 -19.99 8.79
N GLN A 219 5.71 -19.26 9.24
CA GLN A 219 4.37 -19.78 9.45
C GLN A 219 3.54 -19.89 8.16
N ASN A 220 3.95 -19.19 7.08
CA ASN A 220 3.17 -19.09 5.86
C ASN A 220 3.94 -19.56 4.61
N ILE A 221 5.03 -20.27 4.77
CA ILE A 221 5.76 -20.88 3.64
C ILE A 221 5.19 -22.30 3.33
N PRO A 222 5.02 -22.70 2.06
CA PRO A 222 5.21 -21.89 0.86
C PRO A 222 4.25 -20.70 0.84
N ILE A 223 4.81 -19.51 0.53
CA ILE A 223 3.98 -18.31 0.40
C ILE A 223 3.07 -18.53 -0.80
N PRO A 224 1.73 -18.48 -0.65
CA PRO A 224 0.80 -18.67 -1.76
C PRO A 224 1.13 -17.71 -2.93
N GLU A 225 1.06 -18.17 -4.18
CA GLU A 225 1.38 -17.34 -5.36
C GLU A 225 0.64 -16.01 -5.37
N ALA A 226 -0.63 -16.00 -4.94
CA ALA A 226 -1.43 -14.79 -4.81
C ALA A 226 -0.91 -13.82 -3.71
N SER A 227 -0.01 -14.27 -2.86
CA SER A 227 0.58 -13.50 -1.75
C SER A 227 2.05 -13.16 -2.00
N VAL A 228 2.66 -13.71 -3.06
CA VAL A 228 4.01 -13.34 -3.46
C VAL A 228 3.96 -11.91 -3.97
N MET A 229 4.81 -11.05 -3.41
CA MET A 229 4.99 -9.70 -3.93
C MET A 229 5.49 -9.81 -5.38
N PRO A 230 4.73 -9.31 -6.38
CA PRO A 230 5.16 -9.41 -7.77
C PRO A 230 6.49 -8.68 -7.95
N PHE A 231 7.41 -9.34 -8.63
CA PHE A 231 8.69 -8.75 -9.03
C PHE A 231 8.41 -7.53 -9.98
N PRO A 232 9.03 -6.35 -9.83
CA PRO A 232 10.16 -5.98 -8.95
C PRO A 232 9.78 -5.29 -7.62
N MET A 233 8.61 -5.58 -7.03
CA MET A 233 8.15 -4.90 -5.80
C MET A 233 9.12 -5.02 -4.61
N PRO A 234 9.75 -6.18 -4.32
CA PRO A 234 10.70 -6.28 -3.22
C PRO A 234 11.88 -5.31 -3.37
N GLN A 235 12.45 -5.20 -4.58
CA GLN A 235 13.56 -4.28 -4.84
C GLN A 235 13.15 -2.83 -4.68
N LYS A 236 11.98 -2.48 -5.20
CA LYS A 236 11.42 -1.13 -5.08
C LYS A 236 11.30 -0.69 -3.62
N ASP A 237 10.77 -1.55 -2.77
CA ASP A 237 10.52 -1.21 -1.38
C ASP A 237 11.81 -1.17 -0.55
N ILE A 238 12.73 -2.14 -0.75
CA ILE A 238 14.04 -2.12 -0.08
C ILE A 238 14.85 -0.89 -0.51
N SER A 239 14.92 -0.60 -1.80
CA SER A 239 15.68 0.56 -2.28
C SER A 239 15.18 1.87 -1.69
N ARG A 240 13.86 2.03 -1.54
CA ARG A 240 13.29 3.22 -0.89
C ARG A 240 13.68 3.33 0.58
N LEU A 241 13.68 2.24 1.34
CA LEU A 241 14.12 2.29 2.73
C LEU A 241 15.63 2.59 2.84
N LEU A 242 16.44 2.02 1.95
CA LEU A 242 17.87 2.35 1.89
C LEU A 242 18.11 3.83 1.55
N MET A 243 17.30 4.43 0.70
CA MET A 243 17.36 5.89 0.43
C MET A 243 16.99 6.70 1.68
N VAL A 244 15.92 6.35 2.36
CA VAL A 244 15.53 7.02 3.63
C VAL A 244 16.63 6.91 4.68
N ALA A 245 17.26 5.73 4.82
CA ALA A 245 18.39 5.54 5.74
C ALA A 245 19.61 6.37 5.34
N LYS A 246 19.92 6.44 4.05
CA LYS A 246 21.03 7.24 3.52
C LYS A 246 20.83 8.73 3.82
N ASP A 247 19.62 9.25 3.62
CA ASP A 247 19.28 10.66 3.89
C ASP A 247 19.40 10.98 5.40
N ALA A 248 19.22 9.96 6.25
CA ALA A 248 19.41 10.05 7.70
C ALA A 248 20.84 9.69 8.16
N GLU A 249 21.78 9.50 7.24
CA GLU A 249 23.18 9.07 7.51
C GLU A 249 23.28 7.72 8.28
N LEU A 250 22.28 6.83 8.10
CA LEU A 250 22.23 5.53 8.72
C LEU A 250 22.76 4.44 7.79
N ASN A 251 23.52 3.48 8.35
CA ASN A 251 24.02 2.33 7.61
C ASN A 251 23.14 1.10 7.87
N MET A 252 22.69 0.43 6.80
CA MET A 252 21.84 -0.76 6.85
C MET A 252 22.48 -1.95 6.09
N PRO A 253 23.64 -2.48 6.54
CA PRO A 253 24.43 -3.46 5.78
C PRO A 253 23.67 -4.77 5.52
N VAL A 254 22.85 -5.23 6.44
CA VAL A 254 22.04 -6.45 6.27
C VAL A 254 20.99 -6.26 5.18
N LEU A 255 20.28 -5.14 5.21
CA LEU A 255 19.26 -4.83 4.20
C LEU A 255 19.87 -4.60 2.82
N ASP A 256 21.05 -3.98 2.75
CA ASP A 256 21.80 -3.78 1.52
C ASP A 256 22.25 -5.13 0.92
N ALA A 257 22.68 -6.10 1.76
CA ALA A 257 22.97 -7.45 1.31
C ALA A 257 21.72 -8.17 0.77
N CYS A 258 20.59 -8.07 1.45
CA CYS A 258 19.30 -8.59 0.97
C CYS A 258 18.92 -7.98 -0.39
N TYR A 259 19.06 -6.66 -0.55
CA TYR A 259 18.81 -5.97 -1.81
C TYR A 259 19.65 -6.53 -2.95
N ARG A 260 20.97 -6.66 -2.75
CA ARG A 260 21.89 -7.23 -3.76
C ARG A 260 21.55 -8.67 -4.12
N ASN A 261 21.08 -9.47 -3.18
CA ASN A 261 20.68 -10.85 -3.45
C ASN A 261 19.40 -10.92 -4.29
N THR A 262 18.45 -10.02 -4.08
CA THR A 262 17.25 -9.94 -4.93
C THR A 262 17.56 -9.56 -6.39
N LEU A 263 18.68 -8.88 -6.65
CA LEU A 263 19.14 -8.55 -8.01
C LEU A 263 19.79 -9.72 -8.74
N LYS A 264 20.34 -10.71 -8.01
CA LYS A 264 21.02 -11.88 -8.60
C LYS A 264 20.07 -12.99 -9.05
N GLY A 265 18.82 -12.95 -8.62
CA GLY A 265 17.78 -13.93 -9.00
C GLY A 265 17.04 -13.60 -10.29
N GLN A 266 17.61 -12.73 -11.14
CA GLN A 266 17.07 -12.35 -12.45
C GLN A 266 17.66 -13.18 -13.58
#